data_ece52e06e0884daf116c85186adbd18b
#
_entry.id   ece52e06e0884daf116c85186adbd18b
#
_cell.length_a   1.000
_cell.length_b   1.000
_cell.length_c   1.000
_cell.angle_alpha   90.00
_cell.angle_beta   90.00
_cell.angle_gamma   90.00
#
_symmetry.space_group_name_H-M   'P 1'
#
loop_
_entity.id
_entity.type
_entity.pdbx_description
1 polymer ?
#
loop_
_entity_poly.entity_id
_entity_poly.type
_entity_poly.pdbx_seq_one_letter_code
_entity_poly.pdbx_strand_id
1 'polypeptide(L)'
;MRNKKLRFALKEHHATRLHYDLRLEKNGVAISWAAPKGISMNPQETRLAVRVPDHPLSSLDVEGTRRRGLYGAGEVLTWDKGEYEAFSVDDDNTLTVTLYGEKLRGIFSLRKKLGDNPDWYITKLEDEYSDRKFILVPRLKARKYRGFEPLFELI
;
A
#
# COMPACT_ATOMS: atom_id res chain seq x y z
N MET A 1 7.47 27.41 9.08
CA MET A 1 7.55 26.12 9.78
C MET A 1 7.57 24.99 8.77
N ARG A 2 8.47 24.05 8.97
CA ARG A 2 8.48 22.85 8.14
C ARG A 2 7.32 21.95 8.52
N ASN A 3 6.58 21.47 7.55
CA ASN A 3 5.63 20.39 7.78
C ASN A 3 6.42 19.14 8.17
N LYS A 4 5.95 18.47 9.20
CA LYS A 4 6.55 17.19 9.60
C LYS A 4 6.35 16.18 8.49
N LYS A 5 7.44 15.58 8.01
CA LYS A 5 7.37 14.44 7.10
C LYS A 5 6.96 13.21 7.88
N LEU A 6 5.99 12.52 7.35
CA LEU A 6 5.48 11.28 7.92
C LEU A 6 5.99 10.11 7.09
N ARG A 7 5.85 8.92 7.60
CA ARG A 7 6.33 7.70 6.93
C ARG A 7 5.20 6.98 6.23
N PHE A 8 5.55 6.33 5.13
CA PHE A 8 4.63 5.38 4.48
C PHE A 8 5.35 4.06 4.22
N ALA A 9 4.55 3.01 4.04
CA ALA A 9 5.02 1.74 3.52
C ALA A 9 3.95 1.11 2.65
N LEU A 10 4.37 0.43 1.60
CA LEU A 10 3.53 -0.47 0.83
C LEU A 10 4.00 -1.88 1.12
N LYS A 11 3.15 -2.66 1.80
CA LYS A 11 3.46 -4.04 2.19
C LYS A 11 2.90 -5.01 1.16
N GLU A 12 3.76 -5.89 0.70
CA GLU A 12 3.36 -7.02 -0.14
C GLU A 12 2.94 -8.16 0.78
N HIS A 13 1.67 -8.52 0.74
CA HIS A 13 1.11 -9.48 1.67
C HIS A 13 0.60 -10.72 0.93
N HIS A 14 1.32 -11.82 1.09
CA HIS A 14 0.97 -13.12 0.52
C HIS A 14 0.06 -13.87 1.49
N ALA A 15 -1.16 -13.41 1.60
CA ALA A 15 -2.23 -14.07 2.36
C ALA A 15 -2.88 -15.15 1.49
N THR A 16 -4.16 -15.44 1.69
CA THR A 16 -4.91 -16.33 0.80
C THR A 16 -4.83 -15.84 -0.64
N ARG A 17 -4.90 -14.52 -0.81
CA ARG A 17 -4.65 -13.85 -2.08
C ARG A 17 -3.60 -12.79 -1.89
N LEU A 18 -2.68 -12.67 -2.84
CA LEU A 18 -1.72 -11.59 -2.83
C LEU A 18 -2.44 -10.25 -2.92
N HIS A 19 -2.11 -9.36 -2.01
CA HIS A 19 -2.55 -7.98 -2.05
C HIS A 19 -1.45 -7.10 -1.47
N TYR A 20 -1.65 -5.79 -1.55
CA TYR A 20 -0.67 -4.82 -1.08
C TYR A 20 -1.34 -3.89 -0.08
N ASP A 21 -0.76 -3.74 1.08
CA ASP A 21 -1.28 -2.88 2.13
C ASP A 21 -0.52 -1.55 2.12
N LEU A 22 -1.22 -0.48 1.76
CA LEU A 22 -0.68 0.87 1.87
C LEU A 22 -0.90 1.35 3.30
N ARG A 23 0.17 1.77 3.96
CA ARG A 23 0.14 2.25 5.35
C ARG A 23 0.75 3.64 5.40
N LEU A 24 -0.02 4.59 5.94
CA LEU A 24 0.41 5.98 6.11
C LEU A 24 0.41 6.32 7.59
N GLU A 25 1.53 6.79 8.08
CA GLU A 25 1.63 7.31 9.45
C GLU A 25 0.73 8.53 9.61
N LYS A 26 -0.16 8.51 10.60
CA LYS A 26 -0.99 9.66 10.92
C LYS A 26 -1.45 9.56 12.38
N ASN A 27 -1.22 10.61 13.15
CA ASN A 27 -1.66 10.68 14.55
C ASN A 27 -1.25 9.47 15.39
N GLY A 28 -0.02 8.98 15.19
CA GLY A 28 0.55 7.89 15.99
C GLY A 28 0.13 6.48 15.59
N VAL A 29 -0.62 6.34 14.50
CA VAL A 29 -1.03 5.04 13.97
C VAL A 29 -0.68 4.95 12.48
N ALA A 30 -0.81 3.75 11.91
CA ALA A 30 -0.71 3.53 10.46
C ALA A 30 -2.12 3.37 9.90
N ILE A 31 -2.62 4.41 9.25
CA ILE A 31 -3.88 4.30 8.51
C ILE A 31 -3.63 3.45 7.28
N SER A 32 -4.58 2.58 6.94
CA SER A 32 -4.28 1.46 6.05
C SER A 32 -5.36 1.20 5.02
N TRP A 33 -4.92 0.79 3.83
CA TRP A 33 -5.77 0.34 2.74
C TRP A 33 -5.18 -0.93 2.15
N ALA A 34 -6.05 -1.90 1.84
CA ALA A 34 -5.66 -3.11 1.13
C ALA A 34 -5.96 -2.94 -0.35
N ALA A 35 -4.93 -2.98 -1.18
CA ALA A 35 -5.05 -2.84 -2.62
C ALA A 35 -4.79 -4.19 -3.30
N PRO A 36 -5.81 -4.84 -3.85
CA PRO A 36 -5.64 -6.18 -4.45
C PRO A 36 -4.62 -6.21 -5.60
N LYS A 37 -4.53 -5.13 -6.36
CA LYS A 37 -3.60 -5.02 -7.48
C LYS A 37 -2.45 -4.06 -7.22
N GLY A 38 -2.31 -3.60 -5.98
CA GLY A 38 -1.27 -2.66 -5.61
C GLY A 38 -1.54 -1.24 -6.08
N ILE A 39 -0.46 -0.52 -6.33
CA ILE A 39 -0.48 0.88 -6.74
C ILE A 39 0.27 0.99 -8.05
N SER A 40 -0.22 1.83 -8.96
CA SER A 40 0.43 2.06 -10.26
C SER A 40 1.04 3.45 -10.33
N MET A 41 2.19 3.55 -10.98
CA MET A 41 2.81 4.83 -11.35
C MET A 41 2.25 5.39 -12.67
N ASN A 42 1.36 4.63 -13.31
CA ASN A 42 0.71 5.06 -14.54
C ASN A 42 -0.56 5.85 -14.22
N PRO A 43 -0.61 7.15 -14.57
CA PRO A 43 -1.80 7.98 -14.28
C PRO A 43 -3.10 7.49 -14.92
N GLN A 44 -3.01 6.62 -15.90
CA GLN A 44 -4.19 6.05 -16.56
C GLN A 44 -4.72 4.81 -15.85
N GLU A 45 -4.04 4.34 -14.81
CA GLU A 45 -4.41 3.14 -14.07
C GLU A 45 -4.83 3.48 -12.64
N THR A 46 -6.13 3.55 -12.42
CA THR A 46 -6.68 3.70 -11.07
C THR A 46 -6.78 2.31 -10.42
N ARG A 47 -6.40 2.22 -9.15
CA ARG A 47 -6.43 0.97 -8.39
C ARG A 47 -7.39 1.07 -7.21
N LEU A 48 -8.13 0.00 -7.00
CA LEU A 48 -8.96 -0.14 -5.80
C LEU A 48 -8.07 -0.24 -4.56
N ALA A 49 -8.44 0.49 -3.53
CA ALA A 49 -7.78 0.46 -2.22
C ALA A 49 -8.87 0.41 -1.15
N VAL A 50 -9.04 -0.73 -0.51
CA VAL A 50 -10.10 -0.94 0.47
C VAL A 50 -9.59 -0.47 1.84
N ARG A 51 -10.31 0.48 2.45
CA ARG A 51 -9.96 0.98 3.78
C ARG A 51 -10.14 -0.13 4.80
N VAL A 52 -9.11 -0.39 5.58
CA VAL A 52 -9.11 -1.39 6.64
C VAL A 52 -8.80 -0.72 7.99
N PRO A 53 -9.02 -1.40 9.13
CA PRO A 53 -8.72 -0.81 10.44
C PRO A 53 -7.28 -0.35 10.54
N ASP A 54 -7.05 0.70 11.34
CA ASP A 54 -5.72 1.22 11.59
C ASP A 54 -4.83 0.14 12.20
N HIS A 55 -3.56 0.18 11.80
CA HIS A 55 -2.54 -0.71 12.36
C HIS A 55 -1.66 0.07 13.34
N PRO A 56 -0.96 -0.63 14.25
CA PRO A 56 0.06 0.03 15.06
C PRO A 56 1.14 0.64 14.17
N LEU A 57 1.73 1.74 14.61
CA LEU A 57 2.78 2.42 13.85
C LEU A 57 3.96 1.49 13.55
N SER A 58 4.27 0.58 14.47
CA SER A 58 5.32 -0.42 14.28
C SER A 58 5.10 -1.32 13.07
N SER A 59 3.87 -1.42 12.58
CA SER A 59 3.55 -2.23 11.40
C SER A 59 4.22 -1.74 10.12
N LEU A 60 4.70 -0.49 10.11
CA LEU A 60 5.47 0.03 8.97
C LEU A 60 6.77 -0.73 8.75
N ASP A 61 7.32 -1.32 9.79
CA ASP A 61 8.64 -1.96 9.75
C ASP A 61 8.56 -3.50 9.81
N VAL A 62 7.36 -4.08 9.93
CA VAL A 62 7.19 -5.52 10.08
C VAL A 62 7.38 -6.24 8.75
N GLU A 63 8.27 -7.24 8.75
CA GLU A 63 8.38 -8.24 7.69
C GLU A 63 8.40 -9.62 8.33
N GLY A 64 7.96 -10.63 7.62
CA GLY A 64 8.08 -12.02 8.06
C GLY A 64 6.85 -12.86 7.78
N THR A 65 6.91 -14.08 8.30
CA THR A 65 5.84 -15.07 8.16
C THR A 65 4.92 -15.01 9.37
N ARG A 66 3.61 -14.96 9.12
CA ARG A 66 2.60 -15.08 10.15
C ARG A 66 1.93 -16.44 10.07
N ARG A 67 1.60 -17.01 11.23
CA ARG A 67 0.97 -18.31 11.33
C ARG A 67 -0.37 -18.36 10.61
N ARG A 68 -0.66 -19.53 10.01
CA ARG A 68 -1.99 -19.84 9.50
C ARG A 68 -3.03 -19.72 10.62
N GLY A 69 -4.22 -19.28 10.21
CA GLY A 69 -5.33 -19.12 11.13
C GLY A 69 -5.32 -17.83 11.95
N LEU A 70 -4.23 -17.09 11.93
CA LEU A 70 -4.17 -15.77 12.55
C LEU A 70 -4.57 -14.71 11.53
N TYR A 71 -5.17 -13.62 12.02
CA TYR A 71 -5.44 -12.45 11.18
C TYR A 71 -4.13 -11.95 10.57
N GLY A 72 -4.13 -11.77 9.24
CA GLY A 72 -2.93 -11.35 8.54
C GLY A 72 -1.92 -12.47 8.29
N ALA A 73 -2.34 -13.73 8.36
CA ALA A 73 -1.46 -14.87 8.08
C ALA A 73 -0.83 -14.79 6.68
N GLY A 74 0.35 -15.39 6.53
CA GLY A 74 1.13 -15.42 5.30
C GLY A 74 2.42 -14.64 5.40
N GLU A 75 3.11 -14.48 4.26
CA GLU A 75 4.33 -13.69 4.18
C GLU A 75 4.03 -12.22 3.99
N VAL A 76 4.72 -11.37 4.75
CA VAL A 76 4.63 -9.91 4.62
C VAL A 76 6.01 -9.36 4.34
N LEU A 77 6.15 -8.63 3.23
CA LEU A 77 7.38 -7.96 2.85
C LEU A 77 7.12 -6.49 2.57
N THR A 78 8.14 -5.67 2.74
CA THR A 78 8.06 -4.27 2.31
C THR A 78 8.37 -4.20 0.83
N TRP A 79 7.36 -3.81 0.02
CA TRP A 79 7.57 -3.59 -1.41
C TRP A 79 8.21 -2.23 -1.67
N ASP A 80 7.75 -1.21 -0.94
CA ASP A 80 8.36 0.13 -0.96
C ASP A 80 8.08 0.84 0.36
N LYS A 81 8.92 1.81 0.68
CA LYS A 81 8.76 2.65 1.88
C LYS A 81 9.47 3.98 1.69
N GLY A 82 9.14 4.92 2.55
CA GLY A 82 9.75 6.23 2.55
C GLY A 82 8.97 7.20 3.40
N GLU A 83 9.15 8.46 3.11
CA GLU A 83 8.39 9.53 3.73
C GLU A 83 7.27 9.96 2.80
N TYR A 84 6.29 10.67 3.34
CA TYR A 84 5.23 11.28 2.56
C TYR A 84 4.80 12.61 3.16
N GLU A 85 4.21 13.43 2.33
CA GLU A 85 3.56 14.66 2.74
C GLU A 85 2.12 14.64 2.24
N ALA A 86 1.19 15.05 3.11
CA ALA A 86 -0.18 15.26 2.70
C ALA A 86 -0.33 16.69 2.20
N PHE A 87 -1.02 16.88 1.07
CA PHE A 87 -1.45 18.19 0.67
C PHE A 87 -2.57 18.68 1.57
N SER A 88 -2.74 19.98 1.62
CA SER A 88 -3.68 20.64 2.48
C SER A 88 -5.07 20.05 2.45
N VAL A 89 -5.75 20.19 3.53
CA VAL A 89 -7.18 20.07 3.72
C VAL A 89 -7.88 19.07 2.83
N ASP A 90 -7.65 17.86 3.17
CA ASP A 90 -8.52 16.84 2.65
C ASP A 90 -9.64 16.62 3.65
N ASP A 91 -10.82 16.41 3.11
CA ASP A 91 -11.95 15.97 3.92
C ASP A 91 -11.81 14.46 4.19
N ASP A 92 -12.78 13.87 4.85
CA ASP A 92 -12.76 12.45 5.17
C ASP A 92 -12.86 11.53 3.94
N ASN A 93 -13.09 12.11 2.77
CA ASN A 93 -13.36 11.36 1.54
C ASN A 93 -12.25 11.49 0.49
N THR A 94 -11.30 12.37 0.70
CA THR A 94 -10.24 12.66 -0.26
C THR A 94 -8.92 12.88 0.45
N LEU A 95 -7.86 12.32 -0.09
CA LEU A 95 -6.51 12.52 0.43
C LEU A 95 -5.55 12.58 -0.75
N THR A 96 -4.79 13.67 -0.83
CA THR A 96 -3.73 13.82 -1.84
C THR A 96 -2.39 13.84 -1.14
N VAL A 97 -1.50 12.98 -1.58
CA VAL A 97 -0.19 12.81 -0.94
C VAL A 97 0.93 12.86 -1.97
N THR A 98 2.10 13.29 -1.52
CA THR A 98 3.35 13.08 -2.26
C THR A 98 4.12 11.97 -1.57
N LEU A 99 4.43 10.91 -2.29
CA LEU A 99 5.24 9.80 -1.78
C LEU A 99 6.69 10.01 -2.19
N TYR A 100 7.60 9.73 -1.26
CA TYR A 100 9.05 9.80 -1.47
C TYR A 100 9.66 8.42 -1.23
N GLY A 101 9.18 7.44 -1.97
CA GLY A 101 9.70 6.08 -1.91
C GLY A 101 10.84 5.86 -2.89
N GLU A 102 11.31 4.64 -2.96
CA GLU A 102 12.30 4.25 -3.96
C GLU A 102 11.63 3.95 -5.30
N LYS A 103 10.44 3.36 -5.27
CA LYS A 103 9.66 2.96 -6.46
C LYS A 103 8.45 3.85 -6.66
N LEU A 104 7.74 4.16 -5.57
CA LEU A 104 6.57 5.04 -5.60
C LEU A 104 7.01 6.44 -5.28
N ARG A 105 6.92 7.32 -6.27
CA ARG A 105 7.34 8.72 -6.16
C ARG A 105 6.31 9.63 -6.78
N GLY A 106 6.18 10.82 -6.20
CA GLY A 106 5.31 11.84 -6.74
C GLY A 106 3.92 11.84 -6.13
N ILE A 107 2.99 12.44 -6.82
CA ILE A 107 1.68 12.80 -6.28
C ILE A 107 0.65 11.73 -6.58
N PHE A 108 -0.08 11.33 -5.54
CA PHE A 108 -1.18 10.36 -5.64
C PHE A 108 -2.44 10.94 -5.03
N SER A 109 -3.57 10.60 -5.64
CA SER A 109 -4.89 10.93 -5.14
C SER A 109 -5.56 9.68 -4.62
N LEU A 110 -6.03 9.72 -3.36
CA LEU A 110 -6.90 8.70 -2.79
C LEU A 110 -8.30 9.30 -2.63
N ARG A 111 -9.31 8.63 -3.17
CA ARG A 111 -10.69 9.12 -3.11
C ARG A 111 -11.60 8.00 -2.69
N LYS A 112 -12.42 8.27 -1.67
CA LYS A 112 -13.43 7.34 -1.21
C LYS A 112 -14.57 7.25 -2.23
N LYS A 113 -15.01 6.02 -2.51
CA LYS A 113 -16.21 5.79 -3.30
C LYS A 113 -17.42 6.34 -2.55
N LEU A 114 -18.34 6.95 -3.29
CA LEU A 114 -19.57 7.47 -2.70
C LEU A 114 -20.38 6.34 -2.07
N GLY A 115 -21.04 6.64 -0.95
CA GLY A 115 -21.86 5.71 -0.23
C GLY A 115 -21.16 5.17 1.03
N ASP A 116 -21.86 4.28 1.71
CA ASP A 116 -21.40 3.70 2.97
C ASP A 116 -20.67 2.38 2.71
N ASN A 117 -19.41 2.48 2.25
CA ASN A 117 -18.57 1.33 1.98
C ASN A 117 -17.09 1.70 2.18
N PRO A 118 -16.19 0.71 2.35
CA PRO A 118 -14.78 0.95 2.61
C PRO A 118 -13.93 1.18 1.35
N ASP A 119 -14.53 1.22 0.18
CA ASP A 119 -13.78 1.28 -1.08
C ASP A 119 -13.26 2.69 -1.34
N TRP A 120 -11.97 2.75 -1.65
CA TRP A 120 -11.26 3.92 -2.11
C TRP A 120 -10.58 3.61 -3.42
N TYR A 121 -10.18 4.64 -4.13
CA TYR A 121 -9.41 4.50 -5.36
C TYR A 121 -8.15 5.35 -5.25
N ILE A 122 -7.03 4.76 -5.67
CA ILE A 122 -5.75 5.46 -5.70
C ILE A 122 -5.28 5.61 -7.14
N THR A 123 -4.88 6.82 -7.50
CA THR A 123 -4.42 7.16 -8.84
C THR A 123 -3.17 8.03 -8.76
N LYS A 124 -2.16 7.69 -9.57
CA LYS A 124 -1.00 8.56 -9.77
C LYS A 124 -1.44 9.79 -10.55
N LEU A 125 -1.15 10.97 -10.04
CA LEU A 125 -1.38 12.19 -10.79
C LEU A 125 -0.20 12.45 -11.73
N GLU A 126 -0.45 13.18 -12.83
CA GLU A 126 0.60 13.50 -13.80
C GLU A 126 1.69 14.36 -13.17
N ASP A 127 2.92 13.91 -13.24
CA ASP A 127 4.12 14.66 -12.85
C ASP A 127 5.33 14.03 -13.51
N GLU A 128 6.52 14.47 -13.13
CA GLU A 128 7.78 13.98 -13.71
C GLU A 128 8.05 12.49 -13.42
N TYR A 129 7.35 11.91 -12.45
CA TYR A 129 7.53 10.50 -12.07
C TYR A 129 6.52 9.58 -12.74
N SER A 130 5.59 10.12 -13.53
CA SER A 130 4.60 9.30 -14.24
C SER A 130 5.27 8.28 -15.15
N ASP A 131 4.82 7.03 -15.07
CA ASP A 131 5.36 5.95 -15.88
C ASP A 131 4.24 5.12 -16.51
N ARG A 132 4.01 5.37 -17.80
CA ARG A 132 2.95 4.67 -18.56
C ARG A 132 3.26 3.24 -18.88
N LYS A 133 4.50 2.80 -18.63
CA LYS A 133 4.94 1.42 -18.82
C LYS A 133 5.09 0.69 -17.48
N PHE A 134 4.64 1.30 -16.40
CA PHE A 134 4.79 0.72 -15.07
C PHE A 134 4.10 -0.62 -14.96
N ILE A 135 4.83 -1.58 -14.42
CA ILE A 135 4.32 -2.90 -14.04
C ILE A 135 4.78 -3.16 -12.62
N LEU A 136 3.84 -3.47 -11.72
CA LEU A 136 4.18 -3.85 -10.36
C LEU A 136 4.64 -5.30 -10.36
N VAL A 137 5.90 -5.53 -9.96
CA VAL A 137 6.47 -6.87 -9.85
C VAL A 137 6.61 -7.21 -8.37
N PRO A 138 5.97 -8.27 -7.88
CA PRO A 138 6.10 -8.67 -6.48
C PRO A 138 7.54 -9.06 -6.16
N ARG A 139 7.93 -8.87 -4.90
CA ARG A 139 9.23 -9.29 -4.39
C ARG A 139 9.30 -10.80 -4.19
N LEU A 140 8.16 -11.43 -3.94
CA LEU A 140 8.07 -12.84 -3.62
C LEU A 140 7.09 -13.53 -4.56
N LYS A 141 7.50 -14.66 -5.11
CA LYS A 141 6.68 -15.45 -6.01
C LYS A 141 6.22 -16.72 -5.30
N ALA A 142 4.91 -16.99 -5.35
CA ALA A 142 4.37 -18.24 -4.83
C ALA A 142 4.80 -19.40 -5.73
N ARG A 143 5.39 -20.43 -5.12
CA ARG A 143 5.70 -21.70 -5.79
C ARG A 143 4.54 -22.67 -5.62
N LYS A 144 4.68 -23.86 -6.24
CA LYS A 144 3.72 -24.94 -6.06
C LYS A 144 3.55 -25.28 -4.58
N TYR A 145 2.32 -25.63 -4.23
CA TYR A 145 2.03 -26.13 -2.89
C TYR A 145 2.72 -27.46 -2.64
N ARG A 146 3.20 -27.62 -1.42
CA ARG A 146 3.66 -28.89 -0.90
C ARG A 146 2.83 -29.19 0.33
N GLY A 147 1.91 -30.15 0.21
CA GLY A 147 0.92 -30.34 1.26
C GLY A 147 -0.08 -29.17 1.29
N PHE A 148 -0.18 -28.52 2.44
CA PHE A 148 -1.13 -27.41 2.65
C PHE A 148 -0.48 -26.02 2.64
N GLU A 149 0.86 -25.96 2.50
CA GLU A 149 1.60 -24.71 2.57
C GLU A 149 2.14 -24.33 1.20
N PRO A 150 1.96 -23.07 0.76
CA PRO A 150 2.62 -22.61 -0.44
C PRO A 150 4.12 -22.44 -0.17
N LEU A 151 4.93 -22.71 -1.19
CA LEU A 151 6.35 -22.40 -1.16
C LEU A 151 6.55 -21.05 -1.85
N PHE A 152 7.42 -20.22 -1.28
CA PHE A 152 7.71 -18.89 -1.79
C PHE A 152 9.20 -18.77 -2.14
N GLU A 153 9.48 -17.89 -3.10
CA GLU A 153 10.86 -17.52 -3.44
C GLU A 153 10.91 -16.04 -3.80
N LEU A 154 12.05 -15.41 -3.56
CA LEU A 154 12.28 -14.03 -3.98
C LEU A 154 12.42 -13.96 -5.50
N ILE A 155 11.81 -12.93 -6.05
CA ILE A 155 11.88 -12.64 -7.48
C ILE A 155 13.14 -11.86 -7.81
#